data_af209a0f733e02ee1e0b8e2723f9b56f
#
_entry.id   af209a0f733e02ee1e0b8e2723f9b56f
#
_cell.length_a   1.000
_cell.length_b   1.000
_cell.length_c   1.000
_cell.angle_alpha   90.00
_cell.angle_beta   90.00
_cell.angle_gamma   90.00
#
_symmetry.space_group_name_H-M   'P 1'
#
loop_
_entity.id
_entity.type
_entity.pdbx_description
1 polymer ?
#
loop_
_entity_poly.entity_id
_entity_poly.type
_entity_poly.pdbx_seq_one_letter_code
_entity_poly.pdbx_strand_id
1 'polypeptide(L)'
;MTPSRRHFLMGAAALSAAVATPEMVRAAAALEASADWALVTRDLEADVAPQAMRLVRGWAPDGLEGSLFRNGPAKFRRPGGSATHWFDGDGLMRAFDIAGGQATLRARFADTNKRRVETELDTVVTPGFGTPGRDGARIGSNDDASCANTAVMVTGDKVWALWEGGSPLQMDAATLATENFVTLKPDLKGMPFQAHPRFAPDGTIWNVGTNGDQMIVWHMNSTGGLIDAQVVRLPRASYLHDFTATDRHLIIVLQPWVHERNGMPFMTQFAWHQDMGTQVLVLDKADLSKTRLFELPTFSFFHLGDAWADTDGTIRFDVAAGKDVSFAVDGARVLVEGRGRVPGEPAKLALVTLYADGRADMVSSGITGEFPKANPRFAGIRRSLTAHTTGETSGRPLPTGLAVHDWSRG
;
A
#
# COMPACT_ATOMS: atom_id res chain seq x y z
N MET A 1 -38.01 -46.29 -8.78
CA MET A 1 -38.23 -45.57 -7.50
C MET A 1 -37.25 -44.42 -7.46
N THR A 2 -37.74 -43.22 -7.66
CA THR A 2 -36.92 -41.98 -7.58
C THR A 2 -36.66 -41.64 -6.12
N PRO A 3 -35.43 -41.38 -5.71
CA PRO A 3 -35.13 -41.02 -4.32
C PRO A 3 -35.78 -39.70 -3.95
N SER A 4 -36.42 -39.63 -2.79
CA SER A 4 -37.11 -38.44 -2.32
C SER A 4 -36.13 -37.35 -1.91
N ARG A 5 -36.54 -36.05 -1.98
CA ARG A 5 -35.78 -34.88 -1.54
C ARG A 5 -35.19 -35.06 -0.12
N ARG A 6 -35.83 -35.86 0.71
CA ARG A 6 -35.39 -36.14 2.08
C ARG A 6 -34.11 -37.02 2.13
N HIS A 7 -33.95 -37.96 1.18
CA HIS A 7 -32.72 -38.75 1.05
C HIS A 7 -31.55 -37.97 0.48
N PHE A 8 -31.82 -36.97 -0.39
CA PHE A 8 -30.79 -36.09 -0.91
C PHE A 8 -30.27 -35.16 0.18
N LEU A 9 -31.14 -34.58 1.03
CA LEU A 9 -30.75 -33.69 2.12
C LEU A 9 -30.05 -34.44 3.27
N MET A 10 -30.36 -35.70 3.53
CA MET A 10 -29.63 -36.53 4.49
C MET A 10 -28.24 -36.94 3.97
N GLY A 11 -28.09 -37.16 2.66
CA GLY A 11 -26.78 -37.38 2.04
C GLY A 11 -25.88 -36.13 2.06
N ALA A 12 -26.45 -34.94 1.87
CA ALA A 12 -25.70 -33.68 1.96
C ALA A 12 -25.29 -33.31 3.40
N ALA A 13 -26.12 -33.64 4.40
CA ALA A 13 -25.79 -33.42 5.81
C ALA A 13 -24.73 -34.41 6.34
N ALA A 14 -24.62 -35.60 5.76
CA ALA A 14 -23.58 -36.58 6.11
C ALA A 14 -22.20 -36.23 5.52
N LEU A 15 -22.16 -35.41 4.43
CA LEU A 15 -20.91 -34.91 3.85
C LEU A 15 -20.34 -33.70 4.61
N SER A 16 -21.14 -33.02 5.42
CA SER A 16 -20.68 -31.84 6.21
C SER A 16 -20.01 -32.20 7.55
N ALA A 17 -19.90 -33.47 7.90
CA ALA A 17 -19.21 -33.97 9.10
C ALA A 17 -17.95 -34.81 8.78
N ALA A 18 -17.47 -34.80 7.54
CA ALA A 18 -16.17 -35.38 7.20
C ALA A 18 -15.07 -34.48 7.80
N VAL A 19 -14.48 -34.92 8.92
CA VAL A 19 -13.24 -34.36 9.44
C VAL A 19 -12.21 -34.46 8.32
N ALA A 20 -11.77 -33.30 7.80
CA ALA A 20 -10.76 -33.26 6.74
C ALA A 20 -9.52 -34.02 7.21
N THR A 21 -9.12 -35.05 6.49
CA THR A 21 -7.90 -35.79 6.82
C THR A 21 -6.67 -34.87 6.62
N PRO A 22 -5.56 -35.10 7.32
CA PRO A 22 -4.32 -34.36 7.10
C PRO A 22 -3.87 -34.31 5.63
N GLU A 23 -4.20 -35.37 4.86
CA GLU A 23 -3.92 -35.42 3.42
C GLU A 23 -4.83 -34.50 2.59
N MET A 24 -6.12 -34.39 2.94
CA MET A 24 -7.04 -33.44 2.30
C MET A 24 -6.65 -32.01 2.59
N VAL A 25 -6.21 -31.74 3.82
CA VAL A 25 -5.69 -30.39 4.20
C VAL A 25 -4.41 -30.08 3.44
N ARG A 26 -3.49 -31.04 3.30
CA ARG A 26 -2.26 -30.89 2.50
C ARG A 26 -2.55 -30.73 1.02
N ALA A 27 -3.51 -31.48 0.46
CA ALA A 27 -3.92 -31.35 -0.93
C ALA A 27 -4.60 -30.01 -1.22
N ALA A 28 -5.45 -29.52 -0.32
CA ALA A 28 -6.04 -28.19 -0.42
C ALA A 28 -4.98 -27.08 -0.35
N ALA A 29 -4.04 -27.17 0.59
CA ALA A 29 -2.93 -26.22 0.69
C ALA A 29 -2.01 -26.26 -0.54
N ALA A 30 -1.78 -27.42 -1.14
CA ALA A 30 -1.01 -27.56 -2.38
C ALA A 30 -1.74 -26.95 -3.59
N LEU A 31 -3.07 -27.09 -3.68
CA LEU A 31 -3.89 -26.47 -4.70
C LEU A 31 -3.93 -24.95 -4.55
N GLU A 32 -4.05 -24.44 -3.33
CA GLU A 32 -3.96 -23.00 -3.05
C GLU A 32 -2.58 -22.43 -3.37
N ALA A 33 -1.51 -23.15 -3.03
CA ALA A 33 -0.12 -22.75 -3.35
C ALA A 33 0.18 -22.72 -4.86
N SER A 34 -0.59 -23.39 -5.69
CA SER A 34 -0.48 -23.38 -7.16
C SER A 34 -1.32 -22.28 -7.83
N ALA A 35 -2.18 -21.60 -7.08
CA ALA A 35 -3.03 -20.56 -7.62
C ALA A 35 -2.22 -19.31 -8.02
N ASP A 36 -2.65 -18.59 -9.07
CA ASP A 36 -1.96 -17.41 -9.61
C ASP A 36 -1.70 -16.32 -8.55
N TRP A 37 -2.61 -16.13 -7.61
CA TRP A 37 -2.44 -15.16 -6.52
C TRP A 37 -1.29 -15.50 -5.58
N ALA A 38 -0.96 -16.79 -5.40
CA ALA A 38 0.13 -17.23 -4.53
C ALA A 38 1.52 -16.77 -5.02
N LEU A 39 1.62 -16.34 -6.28
CA LEU A 39 2.86 -15.78 -6.83
C LEU A 39 3.32 -14.52 -6.08
N VAL A 40 2.39 -13.73 -5.49
CA VAL A 40 2.76 -12.50 -4.76
C VAL A 40 3.47 -12.76 -3.42
N THR A 41 3.39 -13.99 -2.92
CA THR A 41 4.07 -14.42 -1.67
C THR A 41 5.13 -15.48 -1.92
N ARG A 42 5.47 -15.76 -3.20
CA ARG A 42 6.56 -16.66 -3.55
C ARG A 42 7.89 -15.96 -3.33
N ASP A 43 8.81 -16.65 -2.66
CA ASP A 43 10.16 -16.15 -2.46
C ASP A 43 10.95 -16.17 -3.78
N LEU A 44 11.69 -15.10 -4.01
CA LEU A 44 12.77 -15.05 -4.98
C LEU A 44 14.10 -15.18 -4.22
N GLU A 45 15.02 -16.01 -4.76
CA GLU A 45 16.26 -16.32 -4.04
C GLU A 45 17.39 -15.36 -4.40
N ALA A 46 17.39 -14.77 -5.60
CA ALA A 46 18.45 -13.91 -6.10
C ALA A 46 17.90 -12.77 -6.97
N ASP A 47 18.76 -11.82 -7.27
CA ASP A 47 18.51 -10.77 -8.25
C ASP A 47 18.25 -11.40 -9.65
N VAL A 48 17.50 -10.68 -10.48
CA VAL A 48 17.20 -11.09 -11.86
C VAL A 48 18.06 -10.24 -12.81
N ALA A 49 19.00 -10.89 -13.47
CA ALA A 49 19.78 -10.26 -14.52
C ALA A 49 18.89 -9.79 -15.69
N PRO A 50 19.30 -8.77 -16.45
CA PRO A 50 18.54 -8.32 -17.62
C PRO A 50 18.18 -9.47 -18.55
N GLN A 51 16.89 -9.65 -18.83
CA GLN A 51 16.39 -10.69 -19.72
C GLN A 51 15.21 -10.18 -20.55
N ALA A 52 15.18 -10.59 -21.82
CA ALA A 52 14.07 -10.25 -22.70
C ALA A 52 12.76 -10.90 -22.23
N MET A 53 11.69 -10.15 -22.28
CA MET A 53 10.37 -10.65 -21.98
C MET A 53 9.70 -11.21 -23.24
N ARG A 54 8.99 -12.31 -23.08
CA ARG A 54 8.22 -12.91 -24.16
C ARG A 54 6.87 -12.21 -24.28
N LEU A 55 6.55 -11.71 -25.47
CA LEU A 55 5.20 -11.22 -25.78
C LEU A 55 4.22 -12.39 -25.79
N VAL A 56 3.25 -12.38 -24.90
CA VAL A 56 2.24 -13.44 -24.78
C VAL A 56 1.04 -13.19 -25.71
N ARG A 57 0.62 -11.91 -25.82
CA ARG A 57 -0.56 -11.51 -26.62
C ARG A 57 -0.50 -10.01 -26.92
N GLY A 58 -1.05 -9.61 -28.09
CA GLY A 58 -1.15 -8.22 -28.51
C GLY A 58 0.14 -7.69 -29.12
N TRP A 59 0.35 -6.41 -29.03
CA TRP A 59 1.53 -5.69 -29.52
C TRP A 59 1.82 -4.50 -28.59
N ALA A 60 3.07 -4.04 -28.57
CA ALA A 60 3.39 -2.76 -27.93
C ALA A 60 2.96 -1.62 -28.86
N PRO A 61 2.34 -0.55 -28.34
CA PRO A 61 2.00 0.64 -29.15
C PRO A 61 3.27 1.25 -29.74
N ASP A 62 3.18 1.76 -30.97
CA ASP A 62 4.25 2.50 -31.60
C ASP A 62 4.66 3.71 -30.76
N GLY A 63 5.97 3.92 -30.59
CA GLY A 63 6.52 5.01 -29.81
C GLY A 63 6.40 4.85 -28.28
N LEU A 64 5.95 3.69 -27.79
CA LEU A 64 6.03 3.39 -26.36
C LEU A 64 7.49 3.03 -26.01
N GLU A 65 8.15 3.99 -25.36
CA GLU A 65 9.55 3.85 -24.92
C GLU A 65 9.73 4.37 -23.49
N GLY A 66 10.62 3.76 -22.72
CA GLY A 66 10.96 4.16 -21.37
C GLY A 66 11.06 3.01 -20.39
N SER A 67 11.21 3.34 -19.12
CA SER A 67 11.32 2.36 -18.05
C SER A 67 10.16 2.46 -17.08
N LEU A 68 9.50 1.34 -16.80
CA LEU A 68 8.52 1.19 -15.74
C LEU A 68 9.20 0.55 -14.53
N PHE A 69 9.26 1.28 -13.42
CA PHE A 69 9.74 0.75 -12.15
C PHE A 69 8.59 0.25 -11.29
N ARG A 70 8.79 -0.89 -10.64
CA ARG A 70 7.85 -1.45 -9.66
C ARG A 70 8.61 -2.00 -8.47
N ASN A 71 8.14 -1.64 -7.28
CA ASN A 71 8.65 -2.17 -6.03
C ASN A 71 7.61 -3.10 -5.37
N GLY A 72 8.08 -4.03 -4.57
CA GLY A 72 7.20 -4.92 -3.79
C GLY A 72 8.00 -5.99 -3.06
N PRO A 73 7.40 -6.62 -2.04
CA PRO A 73 8.04 -7.69 -1.29
C PRO A 73 8.29 -8.92 -2.19
N ALA A 74 9.42 -9.61 -1.99
CA ALA A 74 9.79 -10.78 -2.78
C ALA A 74 10.59 -11.85 -2.00
N LYS A 75 10.83 -11.67 -0.71
CA LYS A 75 11.46 -12.69 0.15
C LYS A 75 10.85 -12.61 1.55
N PHE A 76 10.24 -13.70 1.97
CA PHE A 76 9.51 -13.80 3.25
C PHE A 76 10.08 -14.88 4.16
N ARG A 77 10.69 -15.91 3.59
CA ARG A 77 11.11 -17.13 4.30
C ARG A 77 12.61 -17.30 4.26
N ARG A 78 13.15 -17.78 5.36
CA ARG A 78 14.52 -18.24 5.50
C ARG A 78 14.51 -19.55 6.31
N PRO A 79 15.52 -20.41 6.24
CA PRO A 79 15.57 -21.68 6.97
C PRO A 79 15.26 -21.57 8.45
N GLY A 80 15.79 -20.57 9.15
CA GLY A 80 15.58 -20.35 10.58
C GLY A 80 14.29 -19.63 10.95
N GLY A 81 13.51 -19.09 10.01
CA GLY A 81 12.26 -18.39 10.31
C GLY A 81 11.69 -17.58 9.16
N SER A 82 10.45 -17.14 9.31
CA SER A 82 9.70 -16.45 8.26
C SER A 82 9.07 -15.17 8.79
N ALA A 83 8.90 -14.19 7.90
CA ALA A 83 7.98 -13.08 8.12
C ALA A 83 6.55 -13.63 8.26
N THR A 84 5.80 -13.06 9.17
CA THR A 84 4.41 -13.48 9.45
C THR A 84 3.38 -12.54 8.84
N HIS A 85 3.84 -11.53 8.11
CA HIS A 85 2.99 -10.53 7.50
C HIS A 85 3.50 -10.16 6.10
N TRP A 86 2.58 -9.91 5.15
CA TRP A 86 2.93 -9.63 3.76
C TRP A 86 3.73 -8.32 3.59
N PHE A 87 3.48 -7.33 4.44
CA PHE A 87 4.20 -6.05 4.38
C PHE A 87 5.66 -6.14 4.84
N ASP A 88 6.09 -7.27 5.43
CA ASP A 88 7.41 -7.42 6.05
C ASP A 88 8.44 -8.17 5.16
N GLY A 89 8.05 -8.58 3.95
CA GLY A 89 8.97 -9.20 3.01
C GLY A 89 10.02 -8.22 2.47
N ASP A 90 11.23 -8.72 2.17
CA ASP A 90 12.30 -7.89 1.61
C ASP A 90 11.91 -7.31 0.25
N GLY A 91 12.16 -6.01 0.07
CA GLY A 91 11.82 -5.27 -1.13
C GLY A 91 12.67 -5.68 -2.34
N LEU A 92 12.01 -5.83 -3.48
CA LEU A 92 12.62 -6.08 -4.78
C LEU A 92 12.19 -4.99 -5.76
N MET A 93 13.15 -4.19 -6.20
CA MET A 93 12.96 -3.24 -7.28
C MET A 93 13.01 -3.96 -8.62
N ARG A 94 12.00 -3.77 -9.45
CA ARG A 94 11.90 -4.30 -10.81
C ARG A 94 11.88 -3.15 -11.79
N ALA A 95 12.65 -3.27 -12.88
CA ALA A 95 12.60 -2.34 -14.00
C ALA A 95 12.22 -3.10 -15.27
N PHE A 96 11.25 -2.55 -15.98
CA PHE A 96 10.81 -3.02 -17.29
C PHE A 96 11.18 -1.94 -18.30
N ASP A 97 12.25 -2.20 -19.04
CA ASP A 97 12.72 -1.27 -20.07
C ASP A 97 12.06 -1.63 -21.39
N ILE A 98 11.32 -0.69 -21.96
CA ILE A 98 10.53 -0.86 -23.17
C ILE A 98 11.13 0.01 -24.27
N ALA A 99 11.48 -0.60 -25.38
CA ALA A 99 11.98 0.08 -26.57
C ALA A 99 11.76 -0.80 -27.82
N GLY A 100 11.43 -0.19 -28.97
CA GLY A 100 11.28 -0.88 -30.23
C GLY A 100 10.29 -2.06 -30.20
N GLY A 101 9.22 -1.96 -29.40
CA GLY A 101 8.21 -3.01 -29.26
C GLY A 101 8.63 -4.21 -28.39
N GLN A 102 9.82 -4.15 -27.79
CA GLN A 102 10.35 -5.17 -26.89
C GLN A 102 10.38 -4.68 -25.46
N ALA A 103 10.34 -5.61 -24.50
CA ALA A 103 10.53 -5.31 -23.09
C ALA A 103 11.64 -6.18 -22.50
N THR A 104 12.47 -5.59 -21.67
CA THR A 104 13.51 -6.27 -20.89
C THR A 104 13.21 -6.09 -19.39
N LEU A 105 13.22 -7.19 -18.64
CA LEU A 105 13.09 -7.18 -17.17
C LEU A 105 14.48 -7.32 -16.56
N ARG A 106 14.75 -6.48 -15.55
CA ARG A 106 15.78 -6.70 -14.54
C ARG A 106 15.19 -6.43 -13.15
N ALA A 107 15.68 -7.13 -12.14
CA ALA A 107 15.22 -6.90 -10.78
C ALA A 107 16.36 -7.08 -9.78
N ARG A 108 16.33 -6.27 -8.71
CA ARG A 108 17.34 -6.33 -7.66
C ARG A 108 16.71 -6.08 -6.30
N PHE A 109 17.13 -6.89 -5.33
CA PHE A 109 16.75 -6.66 -3.94
C PHE A 109 17.33 -5.34 -3.43
N ALA A 110 16.52 -4.62 -2.66
CA ALA A 110 16.97 -3.49 -1.87
C ALA A 110 17.93 -4.02 -0.78
N ASP A 111 19.17 -3.53 -0.77
CA ASP A 111 20.19 -3.95 0.20
C ASP A 111 20.03 -3.17 1.51
N THR A 112 18.98 -3.49 2.27
CA THR A 112 18.67 -2.89 3.58
C THR A 112 19.46 -3.55 4.70
N ASN A 113 19.58 -2.86 5.84
CA ASN A 113 20.19 -3.45 7.06
C ASN A 113 19.41 -4.71 7.49
N LYS A 114 18.07 -4.63 7.51
CA LYS A 114 17.20 -5.79 7.79
C LYS A 114 17.60 -6.99 6.93
N ARG A 115 17.64 -6.83 5.61
CA ARG A 115 17.97 -7.92 4.68
C ARG A 115 19.38 -8.48 4.94
N ARG A 116 20.38 -7.63 5.14
CA ARG A 116 21.76 -8.08 5.43
C ARG A 116 21.84 -8.91 6.70
N VAL A 117 21.27 -8.41 7.80
CA VAL A 117 21.27 -9.10 9.11
C VAL A 117 20.55 -10.44 9.01
N GLU A 118 19.37 -10.46 8.42
CA GLU A 118 18.59 -11.68 8.28
C GLU A 118 19.17 -12.69 7.29
N THR A 119 19.94 -12.24 6.32
CA THR A 119 20.72 -13.14 5.42
C THR A 119 21.93 -13.71 6.13
N GLU A 120 22.64 -12.91 6.94
CA GLU A 120 23.77 -13.36 7.77
C GLU A 120 23.32 -14.44 8.79
N LEU A 121 22.17 -14.22 9.42
CA LEU A 121 21.62 -15.13 10.44
C LEU A 121 20.80 -16.29 9.87
N ASP A 122 20.51 -16.27 8.58
CA ASP A 122 19.64 -17.22 7.86
C ASP A 122 18.25 -17.36 8.51
N THR A 123 17.74 -16.30 9.13
CA THR A 123 16.45 -16.26 9.81
C THR A 123 15.85 -14.86 9.84
N VAL A 124 14.52 -14.76 9.93
CA VAL A 124 13.81 -13.49 10.10
C VAL A 124 13.85 -13.11 11.59
N VAL A 125 14.49 -11.98 11.91
CA VAL A 125 14.63 -11.48 13.28
C VAL A 125 14.13 -10.05 13.47
N THR A 126 14.10 -9.24 12.41
CA THR A 126 13.73 -7.83 12.48
C THR A 126 12.24 -7.69 12.72
N PRO A 127 11.82 -6.91 13.74
CA PRO A 127 10.41 -6.60 13.91
C PRO A 127 9.90 -5.74 12.75
N GLY A 128 8.69 -6.05 12.30
CA GLY A 128 8.07 -5.36 11.16
C GLY A 128 6.68 -4.83 11.48
N PHE A 129 5.87 -4.63 10.46
CA PHE A 129 4.47 -4.22 10.60
C PHE A 129 3.67 -5.26 11.39
N GLY A 130 3.74 -6.53 11.00
CA GLY A 130 3.05 -7.64 11.67
C GLY A 130 3.96 -8.78 12.13
N THR A 131 5.25 -8.75 11.79
CA THR A 131 6.22 -9.75 12.21
C THR A 131 6.85 -9.34 13.55
N PRO A 132 6.78 -10.20 14.60
CA PRO A 132 7.43 -9.93 15.87
C PRO A 132 8.96 -9.98 15.73
N GLY A 133 9.64 -9.13 16.50
CA GLY A 133 11.10 -9.18 16.62
C GLY A 133 11.56 -10.43 17.34
N ARG A 134 12.80 -10.83 17.07
CA ARG A 134 13.48 -11.97 17.71
C ARG A 134 14.90 -11.59 18.10
N ASP A 135 15.52 -12.41 18.92
CA ASP A 135 16.93 -12.27 19.29
C ASP A 135 17.81 -12.21 18.02
N GLY A 136 18.77 -11.30 18.03
CA GLY A 136 19.64 -11.05 16.88
C GLY A 136 19.23 -9.86 16.01
N ALA A 137 18.06 -9.25 16.21
CA ALA A 137 17.69 -8.00 15.55
C ALA A 137 18.68 -6.87 15.91
N ARG A 138 19.08 -6.08 14.90
CA ARG A 138 20.03 -4.97 15.05
C ARG A 138 19.33 -3.67 14.64
N ILE A 139 18.64 -3.03 15.59
CA ILE A 139 17.83 -1.83 15.36
C ILE A 139 18.40 -0.69 16.19
N GLY A 140 19.04 0.26 15.54
CA GLY A 140 19.52 1.52 16.14
C GLY A 140 18.72 2.74 15.65
N SER A 141 18.00 2.58 14.55
CA SER A 141 17.18 3.63 13.94
C SER A 141 15.99 3.02 13.19
N ASN A 142 15.02 3.85 12.76
CA ASN A 142 13.91 3.39 11.93
C ASN A 142 14.39 2.74 10.62
N ASP A 143 15.43 3.31 10.00
CA ASP A 143 15.97 2.83 8.73
C ASP A 143 16.53 1.39 8.83
N ASP A 144 16.92 0.94 10.02
CA ASP A 144 17.42 -0.42 10.23
C ASP A 144 16.33 -1.50 10.10
N ALA A 145 15.07 -1.13 10.30
CA ALA A 145 13.91 -2.01 10.12
C ALA A 145 13.31 -1.94 8.71
N SER A 146 13.83 -1.08 7.84
CA SER A 146 13.25 -0.83 6.53
C SER A 146 13.20 -2.10 5.67
N CYS A 147 12.01 -2.40 5.16
CA CYS A 147 11.78 -3.41 4.14
C CYS A 147 12.00 -2.86 2.73
N ALA A 148 11.96 -1.54 2.53
CA ALA A 148 12.07 -0.82 1.26
C ALA A 148 11.21 -1.46 0.14
N ASN A 149 9.94 -1.78 0.43
CA ASN A 149 9.15 -2.69 -0.39
C ASN A 149 7.78 -2.14 -0.83
N THR A 150 7.39 -0.93 -0.45
CA THR A 150 5.99 -0.48 -0.61
C THR A 150 5.75 0.18 -1.97
N ALA A 151 6.51 1.21 -2.30
CA ALA A 151 6.34 1.94 -3.56
C ALA A 151 7.67 2.41 -4.13
N VAL A 152 7.62 3.09 -5.28
CA VAL A 152 8.79 3.66 -5.93
C VAL A 152 8.52 5.10 -6.35
N MET A 153 9.51 5.97 -6.17
CA MET A 153 9.53 7.32 -6.70
C MET A 153 10.78 7.49 -7.56
N VAL A 154 10.61 8.10 -8.74
CA VAL A 154 11.73 8.38 -9.66
C VAL A 154 12.18 9.83 -9.46
N THR A 155 13.49 10.04 -9.30
CA THR A 155 14.11 11.37 -9.09
C THR A 155 15.34 11.49 -9.98
N GLY A 156 15.17 12.05 -11.18
CA GLY A 156 16.25 12.12 -12.16
C GLY A 156 16.74 10.74 -12.63
N ASP A 157 18.00 10.42 -12.37
CA ASP A 157 18.63 9.13 -12.67
C ASP A 157 18.59 8.13 -11.51
N LYS A 158 17.83 8.45 -10.46
CA LYS A 158 17.65 7.61 -9.26
C LYS A 158 16.22 7.12 -9.13
N VAL A 159 16.08 6.01 -8.44
CA VAL A 159 14.80 5.51 -7.94
C VAL A 159 14.88 5.38 -6.42
N TRP A 160 13.85 5.83 -5.73
CA TRP A 160 13.73 5.67 -4.30
C TRP A 160 12.75 4.54 -4.00
N ALA A 161 13.22 3.51 -3.32
CA ALA A 161 12.38 2.48 -2.75
C ALA A 161 11.78 3.02 -1.44
N LEU A 162 10.46 3.15 -1.41
CA LEU A 162 9.75 3.77 -0.30
C LEU A 162 9.27 2.73 0.71
N TRP A 163 9.27 3.17 1.97
CA TRP A 163 8.73 2.46 3.11
C TRP A 163 8.23 3.50 4.12
N GLU A 164 7.12 3.31 4.77
CA GLU A 164 6.46 4.39 5.53
C GLU A 164 7.08 4.71 6.90
N GLY A 165 7.91 3.82 7.44
CA GLY A 165 8.44 3.96 8.80
C GLY A 165 9.77 4.71 8.93
N GLY A 166 10.47 5.03 7.84
CA GLY A 166 11.77 5.67 7.83
C GLY A 166 12.10 6.39 6.54
N SER A 167 13.39 6.59 6.27
CA SER A 167 13.87 7.29 5.09
C SER A 167 13.65 6.48 3.80
N PRO A 168 13.47 7.13 2.63
CA PRO A 168 13.56 6.45 1.34
C PRO A 168 14.92 5.82 1.13
N LEU A 169 14.98 4.65 0.50
CA LEU A 169 16.23 4.01 0.08
C LEU A 169 16.53 4.33 -1.38
N GLN A 170 17.62 5.03 -1.63
CA GLN A 170 18.04 5.40 -2.97
C GLN A 170 18.73 4.25 -3.69
N MET A 171 18.34 4.03 -4.93
CA MET A 171 18.93 3.05 -5.84
C MET A 171 19.22 3.73 -7.18
N ASP A 172 20.27 3.31 -7.85
CA ASP A 172 20.61 3.74 -9.21
C ASP A 172 19.58 3.22 -10.22
N ALA A 173 19.01 4.10 -11.05
CA ALA A 173 17.93 3.70 -11.95
C ALA A 173 18.38 2.75 -13.07
N ALA A 174 19.63 2.81 -13.50
CA ALA A 174 20.16 1.97 -14.58
C ALA A 174 20.53 0.56 -14.10
N THR A 175 21.11 0.43 -12.92
CA THR A 175 21.65 -0.82 -12.38
C THR A 175 20.83 -1.43 -11.27
N LEU A 176 19.90 -0.67 -10.69
CA LEU A 176 19.15 -0.96 -9.45
C LEU A 176 20.07 -1.24 -8.24
N ALA A 177 21.32 -0.79 -8.27
CA ALA A 177 22.22 -0.89 -7.13
C ALA A 177 21.72 0.03 -6.01
N THR A 178 21.65 -0.50 -4.79
CA THR A 178 21.37 0.30 -3.60
C THR A 178 22.55 1.22 -3.32
N GLU A 179 22.28 2.49 -3.05
CA GLU A 179 23.28 3.48 -2.73
C GLU A 179 23.25 3.83 -1.23
N ASN A 180 22.21 4.50 -0.75
CA ASN A 180 22.09 4.95 0.63
C ASN A 180 20.64 5.28 0.99
N PHE A 181 20.34 5.40 2.29
CA PHE A 181 19.14 6.08 2.75
C PHE A 181 19.23 7.58 2.50
N VAL A 182 18.15 8.15 1.98
CA VAL A 182 18.08 9.58 1.65
C VAL A 182 17.98 10.40 2.94
N THR A 183 18.90 11.33 3.13
CA THR A 183 18.84 12.31 4.20
C THR A 183 18.55 13.68 3.59
N LEU A 184 17.29 14.10 3.60
CA LEU A 184 16.87 15.38 3.01
C LEU A 184 17.46 16.59 3.76
N LYS A 185 17.67 16.44 5.08
CA LYS A 185 18.32 17.43 5.94
C LYS A 185 18.96 16.69 7.14
N PRO A 186 20.17 17.06 7.59
CA PRO A 186 20.90 16.32 8.62
C PRO A 186 20.12 16.09 9.93
N ASP A 187 19.39 17.09 10.39
CA ASP A 187 18.58 17.06 11.60
C ASP A 187 17.26 16.26 11.44
N LEU A 188 16.93 15.85 10.21
CA LEU A 188 15.75 15.06 9.88
C LEU A 188 16.11 13.64 9.40
N LYS A 189 17.32 13.16 9.69
CA LYS A 189 17.77 11.81 9.35
C LYS A 189 16.88 10.75 10.01
N GLY A 190 16.44 9.75 9.24
CA GLY A 190 15.62 8.65 9.74
C GLY A 190 14.18 9.02 10.08
N MET A 191 13.75 10.25 9.74
CA MET A 191 12.36 10.66 9.92
C MET A 191 11.43 9.93 8.94
N PRO A 192 10.20 9.61 9.35
CA PRO A 192 9.25 8.90 8.50
C PRO A 192 8.96 9.65 7.19
N PHE A 193 8.95 8.90 6.10
CA PHE A 193 8.61 9.37 4.76
C PHE A 193 7.67 8.34 4.13
N GLN A 194 6.41 8.68 3.93
CA GLN A 194 5.41 7.74 3.47
C GLN A 194 5.62 7.26 2.04
N ALA A 195 4.96 6.15 1.71
CA ALA A 195 5.15 5.47 0.43
C ALA A 195 4.30 6.05 -0.72
N HIS A 196 3.44 7.03 -0.45
CA HIS A 196 2.49 7.60 -1.41
C HIS A 196 2.67 9.12 -1.63
N PRO A 197 3.84 9.58 -2.12
CA PRO A 197 4.07 11.00 -2.40
C PRO A 197 3.06 11.53 -3.42
N ARG A 198 2.70 12.81 -3.30
CA ARG A 198 1.80 13.51 -4.22
C ARG A 198 2.58 14.51 -5.07
N PHE A 199 2.40 14.36 -6.38
CA PHE A 199 3.02 15.24 -7.38
C PHE A 199 2.04 16.35 -7.72
N ALA A 200 2.45 17.60 -7.50
CA ALA A 200 1.63 18.76 -7.79
C ALA A 200 1.79 19.19 -9.28
N PRO A 201 0.82 19.91 -9.85
CA PRO A 201 0.89 20.39 -11.25
C PRO A 201 2.10 21.27 -11.55
N ASP A 202 2.66 21.96 -10.55
CA ASP A 202 3.86 22.78 -10.65
C ASP A 202 5.17 21.97 -10.63
N GLY A 203 5.07 20.64 -10.53
CA GLY A 203 6.19 19.72 -10.46
C GLY A 203 6.75 19.52 -9.05
N THR A 204 6.24 20.21 -8.04
CA THR A 204 6.66 19.99 -6.66
C THR A 204 6.09 18.67 -6.12
N ILE A 205 6.77 18.11 -5.12
CA ILE A 205 6.40 16.85 -4.50
C ILE A 205 6.08 17.13 -3.03
N TRP A 206 4.93 16.62 -2.61
CA TRP A 206 4.50 16.65 -1.22
C TRP A 206 4.48 15.24 -0.64
N ASN A 207 4.97 15.10 0.57
CA ASN A 207 4.87 13.86 1.32
C ASN A 207 4.68 14.14 2.80
N VAL A 208 4.29 13.13 3.55
CA VAL A 208 4.11 13.21 4.99
C VAL A 208 4.78 12.02 5.66
N GLY A 209 4.97 12.11 6.97
CA GLY A 209 5.40 10.98 7.80
C GLY A 209 4.87 11.19 9.21
N THR A 210 4.52 10.13 9.92
CA THR A 210 3.89 10.25 11.24
C THR A 210 4.68 9.54 12.33
N ASN A 211 4.66 10.13 13.52
CA ASN A 211 5.12 9.53 14.77
C ASN A 211 4.13 9.94 15.87
N GLY A 212 3.22 9.03 16.23
CA GLY A 212 2.11 9.33 17.12
C GLY A 212 1.20 10.43 16.58
N ASP A 213 1.01 11.51 17.31
CA ASP A 213 0.23 12.68 16.92
C ASP A 213 1.04 13.77 16.19
N GLN A 214 2.32 13.53 15.92
CA GLN A 214 3.15 14.42 15.14
C GLN A 214 3.26 13.95 13.70
N MET A 215 3.04 14.85 12.76
CA MET A 215 3.19 14.62 11.34
C MET A 215 4.21 15.59 10.77
N ILE A 216 5.30 15.07 10.18
CA ILE A 216 6.19 15.88 9.36
C ILE A 216 5.59 15.99 7.95
N VAL A 217 5.55 17.19 7.40
CA VAL A 217 5.16 17.50 6.02
C VAL A 217 6.41 17.83 5.26
N TRP A 218 6.67 17.07 4.19
CA TRP A 218 7.79 17.26 3.29
C TRP A 218 7.34 17.99 2.03
N HIS A 219 7.98 19.09 1.70
CA HIS A 219 7.82 19.81 0.44
C HIS A 219 9.14 19.78 -0.33
N MET A 220 9.12 19.22 -1.52
CA MET A 220 10.30 18.96 -2.33
C MET A 220 10.12 19.48 -3.75
N ASN A 221 11.22 19.75 -4.43
CA ASN A 221 11.23 20.07 -5.86
C ASN A 221 11.05 18.79 -6.71
N SER A 222 10.91 18.93 -8.01
CA SER A 222 10.70 17.84 -8.97
C SER A 222 11.81 16.78 -9.03
N THR A 223 13.00 17.11 -8.50
CA THR A 223 14.15 16.19 -8.45
C THR A 223 14.38 15.57 -7.07
N GLY A 224 13.44 15.78 -6.13
CA GLY A 224 13.51 15.23 -4.78
C GLY A 224 14.34 16.06 -3.80
N GLY A 225 14.83 17.25 -4.19
CA GLY A 225 15.51 18.17 -3.28
C GLY A 225 14.52 18.85 -2.32
N LEU A 226 14.88 18.92 -1.02
CA LEU A 226 14.03 19.54 -0.01
C LEU A 226 13.88 21.05 -0.26
N ILE A 227 12.64 21.54 -0.31
CA ILE A 227 12.29 22.95 -0.28
C ILE A 227 12.00 23.37 1.17
N ASP A 228 11.13 22.61 1.85
CA ASP A 228 10.74 22.88 3.23
C ASP A 228 10.30 21.60 3.95
N ALA A 229 10.37 21.59 5.28
CA ALA A 229 9.83 20.56 6.14
C ALA A 229 9.28 21.16 7.43
N GLN A 230 8.02 20.86 7.73
CA GLN A 230 7.34 21.38 8.91
C GLN A 230 6.68 20.26 9.69
N VAL A 231 6.59 20.40 11.01
CA VAL A 231 5.86 19.47 11.88
C VAL A 231 4.49 20.06 12.20
N VAL A 232 3.47 19.28 11.96
CA VAL A 232 2.06 19.59 12.26
C VAL A 232 1.57 18.61 13.30
N ARG A 233 0.84 19.09 14.32
CA ARG A 233 0.18 18.22 15.30
C ARG A 233 -1.17 17.78 14.77
N LEU A 234 -1.39 16.47 14.74
CA LEU A 234 -2.66 15.87 14.35
C LEU A 234 -3.66 15.89 15.50
N PRO A 235 -4.95 16.11 15.24
CA PRO A 235 -5.99 16.03 16.27
C PRO A 235 -6.21 14.62 16.81
N ARG A 236 -5.75 13.60 16.06
CA ARG A 236 -5.83 12.18 16.42
C ARG A 236 -4.57 11.46 15.93
N ALA A 237 -3.95 10.65 16.79
CA ALA A 237 -2.80 9.80 16.45
C ALA A 237 -3.27 8.55 15.68
N SER A 238 -3.82 8.72 14.49
CA SER A 238 -4.30 7.64 13.64
C SER A 238 -3.16 6.97 12.87
N TYR A 239 -3.31 5.68 12.58
CA TYR A 239 -2.50 5.05 11.53
C TYR A 239 -2.78 5.73 10.19
N LEU A 240 -1.74 6.18 9.54
CA LEU A 240 -1.80 6.91 8.29
C LEU A 240 -0.93 6.21 7.25
N HIS A 241 -1.56 5.54 6.28
CA HIS A 241 -0.87 4.85 5.18
C HIS A 241 -0.74 5.71 3.94
N ASP A 242 -1.75 6.52 3.64
CA ASP A 242 -1.83 7.37 2.46
C ASP A 242 -2.49 8.71 2.82
N PHE A 243 -2.24 9.73 2.03
CA PHE A 243 -2.91 11.03 2.07
C PHE A 243 -3.22 11.48 0.65
N THR A 244 -3.99 12.54 0.47
CA THR A 244 -4.22 13.10 -0.86
C THR A 244 -4.07 14.62 -0.87
N ALA A 245 -4.08 15.21 -2.05
CA ALA A 245 -3.85 16.64 -2.21
C ALA A 245 -4.63 17.22 -3.39
N THR A 246 -5.10 18.45 -3.23
CA THR A 246 -5.48 19.32 -4.34
C THR A 246 -4.27 20.15 -4.79
N ASP A 247 -4.46 21.04 -5.72
CA ASP A 247 -3.46 22.08 -6.05
C ASP A 247 -3.06 22.90 -4.81
N ARG A 248 -4.03 23.23 -3.92
CA ARG A 248 -3.84 24.13 -2.76
C ARG A 248 -3.78 23.44 -1.40
N HIS A 249 -4.31 22.23 -1.26
CA HIS A 249 -4.50 21.63 0.06
C HIS A 249 -3.84 20.26 0.16
N LEU A 250 -3.36 19.93 1.36
CA LEU A 250 -3.11 18.55 1.79
C LEU A 250 -4.34 18.05 2.54
N ILE A 251 -4.72 16.80 2.31
CA ILE A 251 -5.91 16.17 2.88
C ILE A 251 -5.47 14.91 3.60
N ILE A 252 -5.61 14.93 4.92
CA ILE A 252 -5.18 13.89 5.83
C ILE A 252 -6.42 13.21 6.40
N VAL A 253 -6.63 11.95 6.07
CA VAL A 253 -7.76 11.17 6.56
C VAL A 253 -7.33 10.39 7.80
N LEU A 254 -7.93 10.71 8.92
CA LEU A 254 -7.62 10.14 10.23
C LEU A 254 -8.68 9.09 10.59
N GLN A 255 -8.48 7.88 10.09
CA GLN A 255 -9.34 6.74 10.40
C GLN A 255 -9.27 6.40 11.90
N PRO A 256 -10.29 5.75 12.48
CA PRO A 256 -10.31 5.42 13.90
C PRO A 256 -9.47 4.18 14.26
N TRP A 257 -8.33 4.01 13.63
CA TRP A 257 -7.28 3.07 13.99
C TRP A 257 -6.17 3.86 14.69
N VAL A 258 -6.29 3.92 16.02
CA VAL A 258 -5.63 4.93 16.85
C VAL A 258 -4.47 4.33 17.62
N HIS A 259 -3.35 5.05 17.68
CA HIS A 259 -2.18 4.70 18.47
C HIS A 259 -2.50 4.79 19.98
N GLU A 260 -2.33 3.69 20.70
CA GLU A 260 -2.63 3.60 22.13
C GLU A 260 -1.45 3.14 22.98
N ARG A 261 -0.50 2.47 22.37
CA ARG A 261 0.65 1.91 23.10
C ARG A 261 1.87 1.80 22.19
N ASN A 262 3.04 1.79 22.79
CA ASN A 262 4.27 1.45 22.08
C ASN A 262 4.48 -0.07 22.07
N GLY A 263 5.19 -0.58 21.08
CA GLY A 263 5.52 -2.00 21.00
C GLY A 263 5.71 -2.48 19.57
N MET A 264 6.10 -3.73 19.44
CA MET A 264 6.26 -4.41 18.16
C MET A 264 5.58 -5.78 18.22
N PRO A 265 4.99 -6.26 17.16
CA PRO A 265 4.93 -5.68 15.79
C PRO A 265 4.21 -4.34 15.74
N PHE A 266 4.54 -3.51 14.73
CA PHE A 266 4.05 -2.13 14.65
C PHE A 266 2.52 -2.02 14.67
N MET A 267 1.79 -2.89 13.97
CA MET A 267 0.32 -2.87 13.94
C MET A 267 -0.33 -3.03 15.33
N THR A 268 0.38 -3.65 16.31
CA THR A 268 -0.15 -3.83 17.66
C THR A 268 -0.16 -2.56 18.50
N GLN A 269 0.44 -1.48 17.99
CA GLN A 269 0.41 -0.17 18.63
C GLN A 269 -0.96 0.50 18.51
N PHE A 270 -1.79 0.05 17.58
CA PHE A 270 -3.05 0.69 17.22
C PHE A 270 -4.25 -0.16 17.60
N ALA A 271 -5.32 0.50 18.03
CA ALA A 271 -6.63 -0.10 18.29
C ALA A 271 -7.68 0.49 17.34
N TRP A 272 -8.59 -0.37 16.85
CA TRP A 272 -9.71 0.04 16.02
C TRP A 272 -10.92 0.42 16.86
N HIS A 273 -11.49 1.62 16.64
CA HIS A 273 -12.63 2.17 17.37
C HIS A 273 -13.82 2.42 16.44
N GLN A 274 -14.70 1.44 16.32
CA GLN A 274 -15.84 1.47 15.40
C GLN A 274 -16.75 2.69 15.57
N ASP A 275 -16.89 3.20 16.77
CA ASP A 275 -17.85 4.27 17.12
C ASP A 275 -17.23 5.68 17.11
N MET A 276 -15.94 5.80 16.73
CA MET A 276 -15.20 7.07 16.86
C MET A 276 -15.36 8.01 15.66
N GLY A 277 -15.89 7.54 14.53
CA GLY A 277 -15.92 8.29 13.28
C GLY A 277 -14.54 8.47 12.64
N THR A 278 -14.52 8.95 11.40
CA THR A 278 -13.31 9.29 10.64
C THR A 278 -13.20 10.80 10.54
N GLN A 279 -12.05 11.37 10.90
CA GLN A 279 -11.74 12.79 10.75
C GLN A 279 -10.99 13.06 9.44
N VAL A 280 -11.27 14.19 8.82
CA VAL A 280 -10.51 14.66 7.66
C VAL A 280 -9.94 16.04 7.97
N LEU A 281 -8.62 16.12 8.11
CA LEU A 281 -7.88 17.36 8.31
C LEU A 281 -7.42 17.88 6.95
N VAL A 282 -7.84 19.10 6.62
CA VAL A 282 -7.42 19.81 5.41
C VAL A 282 -6.47 20.93 5.82
N LEU A 283 -5.28 20.95 5.21
CA LEU A 283 -4.22 21.93 5.47
C LEU A 283 -4.00 22.78 4.20
N ASP A 284 -3.86 24.08 4.32
CA ASP A 284 -3.47 24.94 3.21
C ASP A 284 -1.96 24.80 2.97
N LYS A 285 -1.55 24.49 1.73
CA LYS A 285 -0.12 24.29 1.37
C LYS A 285 0.72 25.55 1.53
N ALA A 286 0.12 26.72 1.40
CA ALA A 286 0.82 28.01 1.57
C ALA A 286 1.02 28.37 3.04
N ASP A 287 0.19 27.83 3.94
CA ASP A 287 0.27 28.08 5.38
C ASP A 287 -0.36 26.89 6.12
N LEU A 288 0.46 25.92 6.55
CA LEU A 288 0.00 24.70 7.19
C LEU A 288 -0.70 24.91 8.54
N SER A 289 -0.65 26.14 9.10
CA SER A 289 -1.42 26.50 10.29
C SER A 289 -2.91 26.74 9.99
N LYS A 290 -3.25 27.01 8.73
CA LYS A 290 -4.63 27.18 8.27
C LYS A 290 -5.23 25.82 7.99
N THR A 291 -6.10 25.38 8.91
CA THR A 291 -6.69 24.04 8.86
C THR A 291 -8.22 24.11 8.88
N ARG A 292 -8.84 23.07 8.30
CA ARG A 292 -10.26 22.75 8.45
C ARG A 292 -10.37 21.29 8.88
N LEU A 293 -11.27 20.99 9.80
CA LEU A 293 -11.53 19.63 10.28
C LEU A 293 -12.97 19.24 9.94
N PHE A 294 -13.12 18.06 9.37
CA PHE A 294 -14.40 17.48 8.99
C PHE A 294 -14.58 16.13 9.66
N GLU A 295 -15.84 15.73 9.87
CA GLU A 295 -16.22 14.45 10.45
C GLU A 295 -17.04 13.64 9.43
N LEU A 296 -16.75 12.35 9.35
CA LEU A 296 -17.43 11.37 8.51
C LEU A 296 -17.79 10.12 9.34
N PRO A 297 -18.74 9.31 8.90
CA PRO A 297 -18.95 7.98 9.47
C PRO A 297 -17.66 7.18 9.48
N THR A 298 -17.56 6.21 10.36
CA THR A 298 -16.41 5.31 10.47
C THR A 298 -16.19 4.51 9.19
N PHE A 299 -14.98 4.57 8.67
CA PHE A 299 -14.46 3.66 7.64
C PHE A 299 -12.95 3.48 7.81
N SER A 300 -12.44 2.35 7.32
CA SER A 300 -11.01 2.11 7.16
C SER A 300 -10.59 2.38 5.72
N PHE A 301 -9.30 2.64 5.50
CA PHE A 301 -8.74 2.74 4.16
C PHE A 301 -7.24 2.41 4.17
N PHE A 302 -6.74 1.99 3.01
CA PHE A 302 -5.31 2.00 2.71
C PHE A 302 -5.00 3.08 1.67
N HIS A 303 -5.74 3.15 0.57
CA HIS A 303 -5.40 4.02 -0.53
C HIS A 303 -6.47 5.08 -0.80
N LEU A 304 -5.99 6.28 -1.05
CA LEU A 304 -6.75 7.42 -1.52
C LEU A 304 -6.44 7.68 -3.00
N GLY A 305 -7.45 8.11 -3.74
CA GLY A 305 -7.26 8.66 -5.07
C GLY A 305 -6.82 10.13 -5.01
N ASP A 306 -6.85 10.79 -6.16
CA ASP A 306 -6.56 12.21 -6.22
C ASP A 306 -7.71 13.05 -5.69
N ALA A 307 -7.38 14.23 -5.19
CA ALA A 307 -8.36 15.22 -4.76
C ALA A 307 -8.41 16.42 -5.73
N TRP A 308 -9.52 17.12 -5.73
CA TRP A 308 -9.66 18.42 -6.41
C TRP A 308 -10.53 19.37 -5.58
N ALA A 309 -10.36 20.65 -5.81
CA ALA A 309 -11.21 21.70 -5.24
C ALA A 309 -12.05 22.35 -6.35
N ASP A 310 -13.33 22.54 -6.09
CA ASP A 310 -14.21 23.34 -6.95
C ASP A 310 -14.10 24.85 -6.60
N THR A 311 -14.59 25.70 -7.47
CA THR A 311 -14.51 27.17 -7.31
C THR A 311 -15.29 27.71 -6.11
N ASP A 312 -16.26 26.96 -5.61
CA ASP A 312 -17.03 27.27 -4.40
C ASP A 312 -16.32 26.85 -3.09
N GLY A 313 -15.09 26.30 -3.19
CA GLY A 313 -14.32 25.81 -2.05
C GLY A 313 -14.67 24.40 -1.58
N THR A 314 -15.56 23.71 -2.29
CA THR A 314 -15.85 22.27 -2.06
C THR A 314 -14.66 21.44 -2.52
N ILE A 315 -14.22 20.50 -1.68
CA ILE A 315 -13.14 19.56 -1.98
C ILE A 315 -13.72 18.17 -2.16
N ARG A 316 -13.23 17.43 -3.15
CA ARG A 316 -13.60 16.02 -3.37
C ARG A 316 -12.37 15.16 -3.55
N PHE A 317 -12.48 13.90 -3.11
CA PHE A 317 -11.44 12.89 -3.33
C PHE A 317 -12.02 11.48 -3.33
N ASP A 318 -11.36 10.56 -4.03
CA ASP A 318 -11.72 9.14 -3.99
C ASP A 318 -11.04 8.44 -2.83
N VAL A 319 -11.68 7.39 -2.33
CA VAL A 319 -11.15 6.51 -1.31
C VAL A 319 -11.57 5.05 -1.56
N ALA A 320 -10.68 4.12 -1.31
CA ALA A 320 -11.02 2.71 -1.15
C ALA A 320 -11.49 2.49 0.30
N ALA A 321 -12.80 2.64 0.54
CA ALA A 321 -13.39 2.61 1.87
C ALA A 321 -13.71 1.17 2.30
N GLY A 322 -13.08 0.70 3.36
CA GLY A 322 -13.32 -0.57 4.04
C GLY A 322 -14.16 -0.41 5.29
N LYS A 323 -14.69 -1.52 5.78
CA LYS A 323 -15.49 -1.57 7.01
C LYS A 323 -14.62 -1.48 8.26
N ASP A 324 -13.48 -2.15 8.22
CA ASP A 324 -12.54 -2.27 9.33
C ASP A 324 -11.11 -2.56 8.82
N VAL A 325 -10.19 -2.83 9.73
CA VAL A 325 -8.77 -3.08 9.42
C VAL A 325 -8.41 -4.57 9.32
N SER A 326 -9.38 -5.46 9.17
CA SER A 326 -9.18 -6.93 9.16
C SER A 326 -8.19 -7.37 8.08
N PHE A 327 -8.15 -6.71 6.92
CA PHE A 327 -7.15 -7.02 5.90
C PHE A 327 -5.73 -6.74 6.40
N ALA A 328 -5.51 -5.60 7.05
CA ALA A 328 -4.18 -5.24 7.55
C ALA A 328 -3.71 -6.14 8.69
N VAL A 329 -4.63 -6.54 9.56
CA VAL A 329 -4.29 -7.31 10.77
C VAL A 329 -4.19 -8.81 10.47
N ASP A 330 -5.19 -9.36 9.79
CA ASP A 330 -5.32 -10.80 9.56
C ASP A 330 -5.13 -11.20 8.10
N GLY A 331 -5.62 -10.40 7.16
CA GLY A 331 -5.59 -10.74 5.74
C GLY A 331 -4.18 -10.87 5.19
N ALA A 332 -3.33 -9.91 5.48
CA ALA A 332 -1.94 -9.92 5.04
C ALA A 332 -1.12 -11.06 5.66
N ARG A 333 -1.45 -11.50 6.87
CA ARG A 333 -0.89 -12.70 7.49
C ARG A 333 -1.34 -13.97 6.79
N VAL A 334 -2.62 -14.09 6.52
CA VAL A 334 -3.23 -15.22 5.79
C VAL A 334 -2.58 -15.43 4.41
N LEU A 335 -2.25 -14.34 3.71
CA LEU A 335 -1.55 -14.39 2.42
C LEU A 335 -0.18 -15.06 2.53
N VAL A 336 0.64 -14.65 3.50
CA VAL A 336 2.00 -15.22 3.69
C VAL A 336 1.93 -16.68 4.12
N GLU A 337 0.90 -17.07 4.85
CA GLU A 337 0.63 -18.46 5.22
C GLU A 337 0.17 -19.33 4.02
N GLY A 338 -0.04 -18.73 2.83
CA GLY A 338 -0.49 -19.45 1.63
C GLY A 338 -1.96 -19.82 1.64
N ARG A 339 -2.77 -19.17 2.46
CA ARG A 339 -4.22 -19.38 2.55
C ARG A 339 -4.95 -18.38 1.68
N GLY A 340 -5.78 -18.88 0.76
CA GLY A 340 -6.43 -18.04 -0.26
C GLY A 340 -7.64 -17.22 0.23
N ARG A 341 -8.16 -17.50 1.43
CA ARG A 341 -9.34 -16.81 1.95
C ARG A 341 -8.92 -15.74 2.97
N VAL A 342 -8.94 -14.49 2.54
CA VAL A 342 -8.66 -13.33 3.40
C VAL A 342 -9.92 -12.98 4.20
N PRO A 343 -9.82 -12.76 5.52
CA PRO A 343 -10.94 -12.29 6.34
C PRO A 343 -11.33 -10.84 6.01
N GLY A 344 -12.55 -10.48 6.34
CA GLY A 344 -13.10 -9.13 6.13
C GLY A 344 -13.87 -8.99 4.81
N GLU A 345 -14.48 -7.83 4.65
CA GLU A 345 -15.15 -7.42 3.42
C GLU A 345 -14.18 -6.60 2.55
N PRO A 346 -14.18 -6.76 1.22
CA PRO A 346 -13.33 -5.94 0.37
C PRO A 346 -13.77 -4.47 0.43
N ALA A 347 -12.80 -3.56 0.34
CA ALA A 347 -13.06 -2.14 0.24
C ALA A 347 -13.91 -1.81 -1.00
N LYS A 348 -14.70 -0.75 -0.91
CA LYS A 348 -15.49 -0.22 -2.01
C LYS A 348 -14.98 1.16 -2.40
N LEU A 349 -14.97 1.43 -3.69
CA LEU A 349 -14.67 2.77 -4.17
C LEU A 349 -15.76 3.74 -3.70
N ALA A 350 -15.35 4.84 -3.08
CA ALA A 350 -16.24 5.90 -2.62
C ALA A 350 -15.68 7.28 -2.98
N LEU A 351 -16.57 8.26 -3.12
CA LEU A 351 -16.25 9.67 -3.29
C LEU A 351 -16.61 10.42 -2.00
N VAL A 352 -15.63 11.09 -1.42
CA VAL A 352 -15.82 12.00 -0.29
C VAL A 352 -15.98 13.42 -0.83
N THR A 353 -16.94 14.17 -0.25
CA THR A 353 -17.17 15.58 -0.52
C THR A 353 -17.08 16.35 0.78
N LEU A 354 -16.21 17.35 0.83
CA LEU A 354 -16.04 18.28 1.94
C LEU A 354 -16.54 19.65 1.50
N TYR A 355 -17.66 20.09 2.02
CA TYR A 355 -18.29 21.35 1.62
C TYR A 355 -17.62 22.56 2.27
N ALA A 356 -17.72 23.71 1.62
CA ALA A 356 -17.17 24.96 2.13
C ALA A 356 -17.79 25.38 3.48
N ASP A 357 -19.03 24.99 3.74
CA ASP A 357 -19.78 25.27 4.98
C ASP A 357 -19.44 24.35 6.17
N GLY A 358 -18.48 23.43 6.00
CA GLY A 358 -18.01 22.51 7.05
C GLY A 358 -18.73 21.15 7.09
N ARG A 359 -19.74 20.93 6.26
CA ARG A 359 -20.36 19.60 6.11
C ARG A 359 -19.43 18.66 5.32
N ALA A 360 -19.56 17.37 5.56
CA ALA A 360 -18.92 16.33 4.77
C ALA A 360 -19.90 15.22 4.42
N ASP A 361 -19.68 14.58 3.27
CA ASP A 361 -20.51 13.47 2.81
C ASP A 361 -19.62 12.44 2.09
N MET A 362 -20.08 11.20 2.03
CA MET A 362 -19.41 10.10 1.34
C MET A 362 -20.43 9.25 0.59
N VAL A 363 -20.24 9.09 -0.70
CA VAL A 363 -21.07 8.27 -1.58
C VAL A 363 -20.27 7.06 -2.06
N SER A 364 -20.77 5.86 -1.78
CA SER A 364 -20.18 4.62 -2.26
C SER A 364 -20.66 4.30 -3.67
N SER A 365 -19.75 3.90 -4.56
CA SER A 365 -20.10 3.37 -5.88
C SER A 365 -20.78 1.99 -5.83
N GLY A 366 -20.75 1.31 -4.68
CA GLY A 366 -21.18 -0.08 -4.54
C GLY A 366 -20.21 -1.11 -5.12
N ILE A 367 -19.18 -0.67 -5.88
CA ILE A 367 -18.23 -1.54 -6.58
C ILE A 367 -17.02 -1.78 -5.67
N THR A 368 -16.59 -3.03 -5.55
CA THR A 368 -15.32 -3.35 -4.87
C THR A 368 -14.17 -2.70 -5.60
N GLY A 369 -13.27 -2.04 -4.87
CA GLY A 369 -12.17 -1.31 -5.49
C GLY A 369 -11.05 -1.00 -4.54
N GLU A 370 -9.84 -1.06 -5.08
CA GLU A 370 -8.60 -0.67 -4.41
C GLU A 370 -7.68 0.08 -5.38
N PHE A 371 -6.70 0.81 -4.83
CA PHE A 371 -5.76 1.62 -5.62
C PHE A 371 -6.45 2.60 -6.57
N PRO A 372 -7.35 3.47 -6.08
CA PRO A 372 -7.98 4.48 -6.92
C PRO A 372 -6.92 5.43 -7.50
N LYS A 373 -6.97 5.63 -8.82
CA LYS A 373 -6.02 6.47 -9.55
C LYS A 373 -6.73 7.31 -10.59
N ALA A 374 -6.28 8.54 -10.75
CA ALA A 374 -6.61 9.38 -11.87
C ALA A 374 -5.44 9.49 -12.85
N ASN A 375 -5.68 10.06 -14.01
CA ASN A 375 -4.60 10.41 -14.91
C ASN A 375 -3.73 11.51 -14.26
N PRO A 376 -2.42 11.30 -14.06
CA PRO A 376 -1.55 12.25 -13.36
C PRO A 376 -1.47 13.63 -14.02
N ARG A 377 -1.82 13.75 -15.32
CA ARG A 377 -1.93 15.05 -16.00
C ARG A 377 -3.06 15.93 -15.46
N PHE A 378 -4.00 15.36 -14.71
CA PHE A 378 -5.12 16.04 -14.08
C PHE A 378 -5.02 16.03 -12.55
N ALA A 379 -3.81 15.81 -11.99
CA ALA A 379 -3.59 15.86 -10.56
C ALA A 379 -4.07 17.20 -9.98
N GLY A 380 -4.90 17.13 -8.93
CA GLY A 380 -5.48 18.31 -8.30
C GLY A 380 -6.57 19.05 -9.09
N ILE A 381 -6.90 18.59 -10.30
CA ILE A 381 -7.89 19.23 -11.19
C ILE A 381 -9.19 18.40 -11.18
N ARG A 382 -10.33 19.09 -11.30
CA ARG A 382 -11.66 18.47 -11.35
C ARG A 382 -11.74 17.41 -12.45
N ARG A 383 -12.27 16.25 -12.11
CA ARG A 383 -12.47 15.09 -12.97
C ARG A 383 -13.71 14.28 -12.59
N SER A 384 -14.15 13.40 -13.47
CA SER A 384 -15.22 12.44 -13.16
C SER A 384 -14.76 10.99 -13.16
N LEU A 385 -13.63 10.67 -13.80
CA LEU A 385 -13.16 9.30 -14.00
C LEU A 385 -12.12 8.90 -12.96
N THR A 386 -12.32 7.72 -12.37
CA THR A 386 -11.36 7.06 -11.49
C THR A 386 -11.11 5.64 -11.97
N ALA A 387 -9.86 5.33 -12.29
CA ALA A 387 -9.42 3.96 -12.55
C ALA A 387 -9.08 3.28 -11.22
N HIS A 388 -9.46 2.02 -11.05
CA HIS A 388 -9.16 1.26 -9.84
C HIS A 388 -9.04 -0.24 -10.13
N THR A 389 -8.36 -0.96 -9.27
CA THR A 389 -8.40 -2.43 -9.32
C THR A 389 -9.74 -2.90 -8.74
N THR A 390 -10.29 -3.96 -9.31
CA THR A 390 -11.56 -4.55 -8.88
C THR A 390 -11.52 -6.07 -9.03
N GLY A 391 -12.53 -6.76 -8.53
CA GLY A 391 -12.72 -8.19 -8.72
C GLY A 391 -13.65 -8.76 -7.66
N GLU A 392 -14.32 -9.84 -8.02
CA GLU A 392 -15.04 -10.64 -7.05
C GLU A 392 -14.02 -11.36 -6.16
N THR A 393 -14.13 -11.14 -4.87
CA THR A 393 -13.25 -11.75 -3.88
C THR A 393 -13.68 -13.16 -3.47
N SER A 394 -14.71 -13.73 -4.09
CA SER A 394 -15.13 -15.10 -3.85
C SER A 394 -14.03 -16.08 -4.28
N GLY A 395 -13.19 -16.47 -3.34
CA GLY A 395 -12.12 -17.44 -3.54
C GLY A 395 -10.78 -16.88 -4.04
N ARG A 396 -10.64 -15.56 -4.21
CA ARG A 396 -9.35 -14.91 -4.55
C ARG A 396 -9.06 -13.77 -3.59
N PRO A 397 -7.89 -13.76 -2.93
CA PRO A 397 -7.56 -12.75 -1.91
C PRO A 397 -7.16 -11.39 -2.47
N LEU A 398 -6.91 -11.28 -3.78
CA LEU A 398 -6.42 -10.07 -4.44
C LEU A 398 -7.30 -9.69 -5.63
N PRO A 399 -7.43 -8.39 -5.94
CA PRO A 399 -8.15 -7.93 -7.12
C PRO A 399 -7.60 -8.54 -8.41
N THR A 400 -8.49 -8.88 -9.36
CA THR A 400 -8.13 -9.55 -10.61
C THR A 400 -8.51 -8.76 -11.85
N GLY A 401 -9.17 -7.62 -11.70
CA GLY A 401 -9.66 -6.78 -12.78
C GLY A 401 -9.24 -5.32 -12.63
N LEU A 402 -9.47 -4.57 -13.70
CA LEU A 402 -9.40 -3.11 -13.73
C LEU A 402 -10.77 -2.57 -14.12
N ALA A 403 -11.19 -1.50 -13.48
CA ALA A 403 -12.40 -0.77 -13.78
C ALA A 403 -12.12 0.73 -13.86
N VAL A 404 -12.97 1.44 -14.57
CA VAL A 404 -13.04 2.90 -14.60
C VAL A 404 -14.44 3.30 -14.18
N HIS A 405 -14.53 4.00 -13.06
CA HIS A 405 -15.77 4.55 -12.54
C HIS A 405 -15.95 5.99 -12.99
N ASP A 406 -17.17 6.36 -13.38
CA ASP A 406 -17.52 7.72 -13.80
C ASP A 406 -18.50 8.35 -12.80
N TRP A 407 -17.99 9.18 -11.91
CA TRP A 407 -18.76 9.88 -10.87
C TRP A 407 -19.82 10.86 -11.40
N SER A 408 -19.80 11.19 -12.70
CA SER A 408 -20.84 12.04 -13.32
C SER A 408 -22.12 11.27 -13.66
N ARG A 409 -22.06 9.94 -13.65
CA ARG A 409 -23.19 9.07 -14.04
C ARG A 409 -23.83 8.36 -12.86
N GLY A 410 -23.32 8.54 -11.64
CA GLY A 410 -23.81 7.91 -10.40
C GLY A 410 -23.23 6.54 -10.16
#